data_868976ace65dacaa66301aaabe6ac307
#
_entry.id   868976ace65dacaa66301aaabe6ac307
#
_cell.length_a   1.000
_cell.length_b   1.000
_cell.length_c   1.000
_cell.angle_alpha   90.00
_cell.angle_beta   90.00
_cell.angle_gamma   90.00
#
_symmetry.space_group_name_H-M   'P 1'
#
loop_
_entity.id
_entity.type
_entity.pdbx_description
1 polymer ?
#
loop_
_entity_poly.entity_id
_entity_poly.type
_entity_poly.pdbx_seq_one_letter_code
_entity_poly.pdbx_strand_id
1 'polypeptide(L)'
;RDPDGDWSSDVCSSDLVRKIVSEEPVDEIADLPVGSYCIVMTHNHALDLELSAALLKRNDFAYFGLIGSKTKRVKFEHRLRDRGVDTAQLQRMRCPMGLSEVKGKLPVEIAISIAGEIIATYNAHFGQHTASAEPIAQLLPASRRSQAATFAKN
;
A
#
# COMPACT_ATOMS: atom_id res chain seq x y z
N ARG A 1 32.14 13.80 -2.53
CA ARG A 1 30.92 14.38 -1.89
C ARG A 1 30.46 15.45 -2.84
N ASP A 2 29.44 15.13 -3.63
CA ASP A 2 28.86 16.01 -4.63
C ASP A 2 28.05 17.11 -3.90
N PRO A 3 28.32 18.39 -4.09
CA PRO A 3 27.64 19.45 -3.38
C PRO A 3 26.20 19.70 -3.85
N ASP A 4 25.80 19.10 -4.97
CA ASP A 4 24.46 19.28 -5.55
C ASP A 4 23.47 18.18 -5.20
N GLY A 5 23.82 17.31 -4.26
CA GLY A 5 22.94 16.36 -3.57
C GLY A 5 21.74 15.85 -4.36
N ASP A 6 21.97 15.25 -5.53
CA ASP A 6 20.90 14.55 -6.24
C ASP A 6 20.54 13.26 -5.48
N TRP A 7 19.61 13.40 -4.56
CA TRP A 7 19.03 12.30 -3.80
C TRP A 7 18.19 11.35 -4.67
N SER A 8 18.01 11.70 -5.94
CA SER A 8 17.11 10.96 -6.84
C SER A 8 17.77 9.74 -7.47
N SER A 9 19.11 9.69 -7.56
CA SER A 9 19.78 8.64 -8.29
C SER A 9 20.17 7.41 -7.47
N ASP A 10 20.43 7.56 -6.17
CA ASP A 10 21.04 6.48 -5.38
C ASP A 10 20.05 5.64 -4.55
N VAL A 11 18.83 6.15 -4.32
CA VAL A 11 17.84 5.46 -3.47
C VAL A 11 16.95 4.51 -4.27
N CYS A 12 16.90 4.63 -5.60
CA CYS A 12 16.04 3.80 -6.48
C CYS A 12 16.79 2.75 -7.31
N SER A 13 18.06 2.50 -7.07
CA SER A 13 18.83 1.47 -7.78
C SER A 13 18.76 0.08 -7.13
N SER A 14 17.74 -0.19 -6.31
CA SER A 14 17.53 -1.56 -5.85
C SER A 14 16.83 -2.35 -6.95
N ASP A 15 17.30 -3.55 -7.25
CA ASP A 15 16.66 -4.52 -8.15
C ASP A 15 15.20 -4.84 -7.79
N LEU A 16 14.72 -4.31 -6.67
CA LEU A 16 13.38 -4.49 -6.14
C LEU A 16 12.37 -3.44 -6.61
N VAL A 17 12.83 -2.34 -7.23
CA VAL A 17 11.96 -1.25 -7.66
C VAL A 17 12.08 -1.05 -9.16
N ARG A 18 10.97 -1.25 -9.88
CA ARG A 18 10.85 -0.91 -11.29
C ARG A 18 10.20 0.47 -11.44
N LYS A 19 10.95 1.43 -11.96
CA LYS A 19 10.41 2.74 -12.34
C LYS A 19 9.82 2.67 -13.74
N ILE A 20 8.56 3.05 -13.88
CA ILE A 20 7.86 3.19 -15.17
C ILE A 20 7.58 4.69 -15.35
N VAL A 21 8.01 5.24 -16.49
CA VAL A 21 7.69 6.61 -16.90
C VAL A 21 6.78 6.49 -18.11
N SER A 22 5.55 6.93 -17.97
CA SER A 22 4.52 6.84 -19.01
C SER A 22 3.85 8.20 -19.19
N GLU A 23 3.56 8.58 -20.42
CA GLU A 23 2.73 9.75 -20.73
C GLU A 23 1.25 9.48 -20.45
N GLU A 24 0.83 8.22 -20.55
CA GLU A 24 -0.54 7.75 -20.26
C GLU A 24 -0.55 6.75 -19.08
N PRO A 25 -0.37 7.20 -17.83
CA PRO A 25 -0.25 6.30 -16.67
C PRO A 25 -1.50 5.44 -16.42
N VAL A 26 -2.64 5.82 -16.98
CA VAL A 26 -3.89 5.06 -16.86
C VAL A 26 -3.80 3.73 -17.59
N ASP A 27 -3.11 3.71 -18.73
CA ASP A 27 -2.96 2.50 -19.55
C ASP A 27 -2.09 1.45 -18.85
N GLU A 28 -1.13 1.88 -18.02
CA GLU A 28 -0.27 0.98 -17.23
C GLU A 28 -1.07 0.14 -16.20
N ILE A 29 -2.30 0.56 -15.88
CA ILE A 29 -3.15 -0.17 -14.94
C ILE A 29 -3.57 -1.53 -15.54
N ALA A 30 -3.70 -1.63 -16.85
CA ALA A 30 -4.09 -2.86 -17.52
C ALA A 30 -3.06 -3.99 -17.28
N ASP A 31 -1.78 -3.63 -17.19
CA ASP A 31 -0.66 -4.57 -17.07
C ASP A 31 -0.34 -4.95 -15.60
N LEU A 32 -1.03 -4.37 -14.63
CA LEU A 32 -0.81 -4.72 -13.22
C LEU A 32 -1.22 -6.18 -12.95
N PRO A 33 -0.43 -6.94 -12.18
CA PRO A 33 -0.82 -8.28 -11.74
C PRO A 33 -2.13 -8.28 -10.95
N VAL A 34 -2.94 -9.34 -11.10
CA VAL A 34 -4.11 -9.57 -10.26
C VAL A 34 -3.68 -9.65 -8.79
N GLY A 35 -4.45 -9.05 -7.90
CA GLY A 35 -4.13 -9.01 -6.47
C GLY A 35 -3.08 -7.96 -6.08
N SER A 36 -2.77 -7.01 -6.97
CA SER A 36 -1.84 -5.91 -6.66
C SER A 36 -2.34 -5.02 -5.52
N TYR A 37 -1.40 -4.45 -4.78
CA TYR A 37 -1.62 -3.40 -3.80
C TYR A 37 -1.35 -2.05 -4.46
N CYS A 38 -2.39 -1.29 -4.71
CA CYS A 38 -2.31 -0.05 -5.49
C CYS A 38 -2.42 1.18 -4.58
N ILE A 39 -1.55 2.15 -4.80
CA ILE A 39 -1.58 3.44 -4.10
C ILE A 39 -1.61 4.55 -5.16
N VAL A 40 -2.62 5.40 -5.10
CA VAL A 40 -2.73 6.60 -5.92
C VAL A 40 -2.44 7.82 -5.07
N MET A 41 -1.35 8.52 -5.39
CA MET A 41 -0.88 9.68 -4.64
C MET A 41 -0.19 10.68 -5.56
N THR A 42 -0.86 11.10 -6.64
CA THR A 42 -0.31 12.11 -7.54
C THR A 42 -0.60 13.53 -7.02
N HIS A 43 0.07 14.52 -7.62
CA HIS A 43 -0.22 15.94 -7.36
C HIS A 43 -1.40 16.45 -8.20
N ASN A 44 -1.90 15.65 -9.14
CA ASN A 44 -2.97 16.01 -10.07
C ASN A 44 -4.27 15.28 -9.72
N HIS A 45 -5.25 16.01 -9.24
CA HIS A 45 -6.55 15.44 -8.85
C HIS A 45 -7.35 14.85 -10.03
N ALA A 46 -7.17 15.38 -11.24
CA ALA A 46 -7.81 14.81 -12.42
C ALA A 46 -7.22 13.44 -12.75
N LEU A 47 -5.89 13.33 -12.74
CA LEU A 47 -5.20 12.06 -12.92
C LEU A 47 -5.54 11.06 -11.82
N ASP A 48 -5.58 11.48 -10.55
CA ASP A 48 -6.03 10.61 -9.45
C ASP A 48 -7.42 10.03 -9.71
N LEU A 49 -8.34 10.82 -10.29
CA LEU A 49 -9.70 10.36 -10.60
C LEU A 49 -9.70 9.35 -11.76
N GLU A 50 -8.92 9.56 -12.81
CA GLU A 50 -8.80 8.65 -13.95
C GLU A 50 -8.21 7.30 -13.50
N LEU A 51 -7.10 7.33 -12.75
CA LEU A 51 -6.47 6.14 -12.18
C LEU A 51 -7.43 5.38 -11.25
N SER A 52 -8.16 6.12 -10.39
CA SER A 52 -9.15 5.51 -9.50
C SER A 52 -10.29 4.84 -10.27
N ALA A 53 -10.76 5.47 -11.34
CA ALA A 53 -11.82 4.90 -12.18
C ALA A 53 -11.35 3.61 -12.88
N ALA A 54 -10.14 3.61 -13.42
CA ALA A 54 -9.56 2.44 -14.08
C ALA A 54 -9.37 1.27 -13.11
N LEU A 55 -8.78 1.53 -11.93
CA LEU A 55 -8.57 0.53 -10.88
C LEU A 55 -9.89 -0.06 -10.40
N LEU A 56 -10.91 0.77 -10.11
CA LEU A 56 -12.19 0.30 -9.61
C LEU A 56 -12.99 -0.48 -10.66
N LYS A 57 -12.92 -0.11 -11.93
CA LYS A 57 -13.52 -0.88 -13.03
C LYS A 57 -12.86 -2.23 -13.21
N ARG A 58 -11.53 -2.30 -13.13
CA ARG A 58 -10.79 -3.55 -13.18
C ARG A 58 -11.11 -4.46 -11.98
N ASN A 59 -11.21 -3.90 -10.78
CA ASN A 59 -11.72 -4.52 -9.56
C ASN A 59 -11.04 -5.83 -9.09
N ASP A 60 -9.82 -6.11 -9.54
CA ASP A 60 -9.04 -7.32 -9.23
C ASP A 60 -7.81 -7.08 -8.34
N PHE A 61 -7.72 -5.90 -7.75
CA PHE A 61 -6.67 -5.54 -6.78
C PHE A 61 -6.96 -6.12 -5.38
N ALA A 62 -5.92 -6.40 -4.60
CA ALA A 62 -6.04 -6.77 -3.19
C ALA A 62 -6.27 -5.55 -2.28
N TYR A 63 -5.64 -4.43 -2.62
CA TYR A 63 -5.76 -3.17 -1.88
C TYR A 63 -5.73 -1.98 -2.85
N PHE A 64 -6.58 -0.99 -2.60
CA PHE A 64 -6.52 0.28 -3.32
C PHE A 64 -6.65 1.45 -2.35
N GLY A 65 -5.56 2.22 -2.19
CA GLY A 65 -5.47 3.43 -1.39
C GLY A 65 -5.35 4.70 -2.24
N LEU A 66 -6.16 5.71 -1.90
CA LEU A 66 -6.09 7.04 -2.50
C LEU A 66 -5.71 8.06 -1.44
N ILE A 67 -4.66 8.85 -1.70
CA ILE A 67 -4.29 9.97 -0.83
C ILE A 67 -5.36 11.06 -0.90
N GLY A 68 -5.83 11.50 0.25
CA GLY A 68 -6.82 12.58 0.29
C GLY A 68 -7.54 12.71 1.61
N SER A 69 -8.37 13.73 1.70
CA SER A 69 -9.26 13.98 2.84
C SER A 69 -10.61 13.27 2.66
N LYS A 70 -11.39 13.22 3.73
CA LYS A 70 -12.81 12.78 3.66
C LYS A 70 -13.62 13.58 2.64
N THR A 71 -13.32 14.88 2.50
CA THR A 71 -13.97 15.73 1.49
C THR A 71 -13.60 15.32 0.07
N LYS A 72 -12.33 14.96 -0.17
CA LYS A 72 -11.88 14.44 -1.48
C LYS A 72 -12.60 13.13 -1.77
N ARG A 73 -12.71 12.22 -0.80
CA ARG A 73 -13.44 10.97 -0.93
C ARG A 73 -14.88 11.18 -1.42
N VAL A 74 -15.66 12.03 -0.75
CA VAL A 74 -17.05 12.29 -1.13
C VAL A 74 -17.16 12.81 -2.56
N LYS A 75 -16.30 13.77 -2.94
CA LYS A 75 -16.28 14.31 -4.30
C LYS A 75 -15.91 13.25 -5.35
N PHE A 76 -14.97 12.36 -5.02
CA PHE A 76 -14.54 11.29 -5.91
C PHE A 76 -15.63 10.22 -6.05
N GLU A 77 -16.25 9.80 -4.96
CA GLU A 77 -17.36 8.83 -5.02
C GLU A 77 -18.50 9.31 -5.92
N HIS A 78 -18.85 10.61 -5.86
CA HIS A 78 -19.88 11.16 -6.74
C HIS A 78 -19.47 11.05 -8.22
N ARG A 79 -18.28 11.56 -8.57
CA ARG A 79 -17.79 11.53 -9.94
C ARG A 79 -17.55 10.12 -10.48
N LEU A 80 -17.16 9.18 -9.63
CA LEU A 80 -16.94 7.78 -10.00
C LEU A 80 -18.27 7.07 -10.26
N ARG A 81 -19.33 7.37 -9.47
CA ARG A 81 -20.69 6.89 -9.78
C ARG A 81 -21.21 7.40 -11.12
N ASP A 82 -20.96 8.68 -11.44
CA ASP A 82 -21.33 9.26 -12.75
C ASP A 82 -20.62 8.55 -13.92
N ARG A 83 -19.48 7.89 -13.64
CA ARG A 83 -18.72 7.08 -14.61
C ARG A 83 -19.07 5.59 -14.60
N GLY A 84 -20.12 5.21 -13.88
CA GLY A 84 -20.62 3.84 -13.82
C GLY A 84 -19.90 2.91 -12.85
N VAL A 85 -19.14 3.45 -11.88
CA VAL A 85 -18.56 2.65 -10.79
C VAL A 85 -19.67 2.40 -9.76
N ASP A 86 -19.90 1.14 -9.42
CA ASP A 86 -20.94 0.78 -8.47
C ASP A 86 -20.53 1.00 -6.99
N THR A 87 -21.50 0.90 -6.10
CA THR A 87 -21.28 1.13 -4.67
C THR A 87 -20.35 0.10 -4.04
N ALA A 88 -20.39 -1.15 -4.47
CA ALA A 88 -19.54 -2.20 -3.93
C ALA A 88 -18.07 -1.96 -4.32
N GLN A 89 -17.83 -1.57 -5.58
CA GLN A 89 -16.51 -1.16 -6.05
C GLN A 89 -15.99 0.05 -5.28
N LEU A 90 -16.81 1.08 -5.06
CA LEU A 90 -16.44 2.28 -4.30
C LEU A 90 -16.05 1.97 -2.85
N GLN A 91 -16.69 0.98 -2.21
CA GLN A 91 -16.34 0.55 -0.85
C GLN A 91 -14.95 -0.06 -0.75
N ARG A 92 -14.40 -0.57 -1.84
CA ARG A 92 -13.05 -1.11 -1.88
C ARG A 92 -11.96 -0.04 -1.90
N MET A 93 -12.29 1.21 -2.20
CA MET A 93 -11.35 2.33 -2.17
C MET A 93 -11.13 2.81 -0.74
N ARG A 94 -9.89 2.81 -0.28
CA ARG A 94 -9.46 3.42 0.99
C ARG A 94 -9.08 4.88 0.77
N CYS A 95 -9.91 5.79 1.26
CA CYS A 95 -9.66 7.24 1.21
C CYS A 95 -10.37 7.94 2.38
N PRO A 96 -9.68 8.62 3.26
CA PRO A 96 -8.21 8.70 3.39
C PRO A 96 -7.60 7.31 3.60
N MET A 97 -6.45 7.06 3.00
CA MET A 97 -5.66 5.87 3.31
C MET A 97 -4.76 6.12 4.53
N GLY A 98 -4.39 5.06 5.22
CA GLY A 98 -3.58 5.08 6.44
C GLY A 98 -4.37 4.75 7.70
N LEU A 99 -3.64 4.38 8.74
CA LEU A 99 -4.22 4.04 10.04
C LEU A 99 -4.86 5.27 10.70
N SER A 100 -6.10 5.15 11.14
CA SER A 100 -6.87 6.24 11.78
C SER A 100 -6.28 6.72 13.10
N GLU A 101 -5.49 5.88 13.76
CA GLU A 101 -4.81 6.14 15.02
C GLU A 101 -3.62 7.09 14.85
N VAL A 102 -3.01 7.11 13.67
CA VAL A 102 -1.89 8.01 13.34
C VAL A 102 -2.45 9.32 12.84
N LYS A 103 -2.43 10.35 13.70
CA LYS A 103 -2.99 11.68 13.41
C LYS A 103 -1.95 12.69 12.93
N GLY A 104 -0.73 12.25 12.68
CA GLY A 104 0.36 13.09 12.23
C GLY A 104 0.11 13.68 10.83
N LYS A 105 0.72 14.85 10.58
CA LYS A 105 0.62 15.55 9.29
C LYS A 105 1.96 15.65 8.57
N LEU A 106 3.04 15.22 9.21
CA LEU A 106 4.35 15.18 8.57
C LEU A 106 4.39 14.08 7.51
N PRO A 107 5.08 14.29 6.41
CA PRO A 107 5.17 13.28 5.34
C PRO A 107 5.61 11.89 5.83
N VAL A 108 6.56 11.84 6.77
CA VAL A 108 7.04 10.59 7.36
C VAL A 108 5.96 9.88 8.18
N GLU A 109 5.15 10.62 8.94
CA GLU A 109 4.05 10.06 9.74
C GLU A 109 2.96 9.49 8.83
N ILE A 110 2.64 10.21 7.74
CA ILE A 110 1.70 9.75 6.71
C ILE A 110 2.23 8.47 6.05
N ALA A 111 3.52 8.42 5.68
CA ALA A 111 4.12 7.26 5.06
C ALA A 111 4.09 6.03 5.98
N ILE A 112 4.42 6.19 7.26
CA ILE A 112 4.36 5.12 8.26
C ILE A 112 2.91 4.64 8.44
N SER A 113 1.95 5.56 8.50
CA SER A 113 0.53 5.24 8.64
C SER A 113 0.03 4.40 7.45
N ILE A 114 0.38 4.78 6.23
CA ILE A 114 0.01 4.06 5.01
C ILE A 114 0.68 2.67 4.99
N ALA A 115 1.97 2.60 5.29
CA ALA A 115 2.69 1.33 5.35
C ALA A 115 2.07 0.39 6.38
N GLY A 116 1.70 0.89 7.57
CA GLY A 116 1.01 0.13 8.61
C GLY A 116 -0.33 -0.43 8.16
N GLU A 117 -1.16 0.36 7.45
CA GLU A 117 -2.43 -0.10 6.89
C GLU A 117 -2.23 -1.20 5.84
N ILE A 118 -1.23 -1.04 4.97
CA ILE A 118 -0.91 -2.04 3.94
C ILE A 118 -0.45 -3.35 4.58
N ILE A 119 0.45 -3.30 5.57
CA ILE A 119 0.92 -4.48 6.30
C ILE A 119 -0.25 -5.17 7.02
N ALA A 120 -1.12 -4.41 7.68
CA ALA A 120 -2.29 -4.96 8.35
C ALA A 120 -3.23 -5.67 7.35
N THR A 121 -3.47 -5.05 6.19
CA THR A 121 -4.29 -5.64 5.13
C THR A 121 -3.63 -6.89 4.54
N TYR A 122 -2.33 -6.85 4.30
CA TYR A 122 -1.56 -8.01 3.84
C TYR A 122 -1.66 -9.17 4.82
N ASN A 123 -1.44 -8.92 6.11
CA ASN A 123 -1.52 -9.93 7.15
C ASN A 123 -2.94 -10.50 7.30
N ALA A 124 -3.98 -9.70 7.11
CA ALA A 124 -5.36 -10.17 7.12
C ALA A 124 -5.66 -11.12 5.93
N HIS A 125 -5.07 -10.87 4.76
CA HIS A 125 -5.24 -11.73 3.59
C HIS A 125 -4.41 -13.02 3.67
N PHE A 126 -3.19 -12.95 4.17
CA PHE A 126 -2.23 -14.07 4.15
C PHE A 126 -1.94 -14.65 5.55
N GLY A 127 -2.25 -13.93 6.62
CA GLY A 127 -1.93 -14.32 8.00
C GLY A 127 -2.68 -15.57 8.49
N GLN A 128 -3.72 -15.99 7.81
CA GLN A 128 -4.38 -17.26 8.09
C GLN A 128 -3.55 -18.49 7.62
N HIS A 129 -2.57 -18.27 6.72
CA HIS A 129 -1.65 -19.30 6.28
C HIS A 129 -0.38 -19.41 7.12
N THR A 130 -0.05 -18.38 7.93
CA THR A 130 1.15 -18.40 8.80
C THR A 130 0.86 -18.89 10.22
N ALA A 131 -0.38 -19.19 10.56
CA ALA A 131 -0.71 -19.80 11.85
C ALA A 131 -0.16 -21.25 11.98
N SER A 132 0.35 -21.83 10.90
CA SER A 132 1.09 -23.10 10.87
C SER A 132 2.61 -22.93 10.70
N ALA A 133 3.13 -21.70 10.69
CA ALA A 133 4.57 -21.48 10.73
C ALA A 133 5.07 -21.88 12.13
N GLU A 134 5.85 -22.96 12.19
CA GLU A 134 6.51 -23.40 13.42
C GLU A 134 7.29 -22.23 14.07
N PRO A 135 7.23 -22.10 15.39
CA PRO A 135 7.98 -21.04 16.08
C PRO A 135 9.45 -21.08 15.65
N ILE A 136 10.02 -19.91 15.33
CA ILE A 136 11.44 -19.76 14.95
C ILE A 136 12.39 -20.54 15.87
N ALA A 137 11.97 -20.75 17.13
CA ALA A 137 12.68 -21.59 18.07
C ALA A 137 12.93 -23.04 17.61
N GLN A 138 12.13 -23.57 16.68
CA GLN A 138 12.31 -24.92 16.13
C GLN A 138 13.33 -24.96 14.99
N LEU A 139 13.60 -23.82 14.34
CA LEU A 139 14.62 -23.69 13.29
C LEU A 139 16.03 -23.56 13.85
N LEU A 140 16.19 -23.34 15.17
CA LEU A 140 17.49 -23.22 15.80
C LEU A 140 18.07 -24.63 16.08
N PRO A 141 19.38 -24.86 15.84
CA PRO A 141 20.05 -26.09 16.20
C PRO A 141 19.87 -26.37 17.69
N ALA A 142 19.77 -27.65 18.04
CA ALA A 142 19.44 -28.13 19.41
C ALA A 142 20.30 -27.48 20.52
N SER A 143 21.55 -27.13 20.20
CA SER A 143 22.49 -26.45 21.11
C SER A 143 22.08 -25.01 21.52
N ARG A 144 21.17 -24.37 20.78
CA ARG A 144 20.69 -23.00 21.09
C ARG A 144 19.25 -22.93 21.61
N ARG A 145 18.52 -24.04 21.64
CA ARG A 145 17.11 -24.08 22.11
C ARG A 145 16.98 -23.84 23.62
N SER A 146 17.97 -24.24 24.40
CA SER A 146 17.93 -24.08 25.87
C SER A 146 18.11 -22.63 26.34
N GLN A 147 18.78 -21.77 25.55
CA GLN A 147 19.00 -20.36 25.89
C GLN A 147 17.80 -19.47 25.57
N ALA A 148 16.99 -19.81 24.58
CA ALA A 148 15.79 -19.04 24.21
C ALA A 148 14.64 -19.19 25.23
N ALA A 149 14.57 -20.30 25.95
CA ALA A 149 13.53 -20.55 26.94
C ALA A 149 13.68 -19.74 28.23
N THR A 150 14.88 -19.22 28.49
CA THR A 150 15.17 -18.43 29.70
C THR A 150 14.80 -16.95 29.53
N PHE A 151 14.78 -16.42 28.29
CA PHE A 151 14.41 -15.03 28.02
C PHE A 151 12.90 -14.75 27.97
N ALA A 152 12.07 -15.77 27.86
CA ALA A 152 10.61 -15.64 27.80
C ALA A 152 9.91 -15.63 29.17
N LYS A 153 10.63 -15.64 30.27
CA LYS A 153 10.09 -15.70 31.64
C LYS A 153 10.43 -14.51 32.55
N ASN A 154 10.96 -13.40 31.98
CA ASN A 154 11.13 -12.16 32.75
C ASN A 154 10.30 -11.02 32.15
#